data_e977d8aeceeadb2c67ad52a4ff9ad2fa
#
_entry.id   e977d8aeceeadb2c67ad52a4ff9ad2fa
#
_cell.length_a   1.000
_cell.length_b   1.000
_cell.length_c   1.000
_cell.angle_alpha   90.00
_cell.angle_beta   90.00
_cell.angle_gamma   90.00
#
_symmetry.space_group_name_H-M   'P 1'
#
loop_
_entity.id
_entity.type
_entity.pdbx_description
1 polymer ?
#
loop_
_entity_poly.entity_id
_entity_poly.type
_entity_poly.pdbx_seq_one_letter_code
_entity_poly.pdbx_strand_id
1 'polypeptide(L)'
;MYNENAYALGANRSCIRELFTYGCARAAVVGRENVYDYSLGNPSIPAPEAVNRAICQILADTDSLEVHGYTSAAGDLSARQAIAQDLNDRYQAGATAEDLFLMGGAAPELAAVFRALAVPGAEILAIAPYFPEYKPFAQEAGLVFRVVPPDIPHFQIRLEAVEAMLTEKTQAVILNSPNNPSGVVYTRQVLTRLGELLERKSAEFG
;
A
#
# COMPACT_ATOMS: atom_id res chain seq x y z
N MET A 1 -19.95 15.29 20.23
CA MET A 1 -19.49 13.91 20.47
C MET A 1 -18.70 13.49 19.24
N TYR A 2 -17.48 13.00 19.38
CA TYR A 2 -16.59 12.57 18.29
C TYR A 2 -15.88 11.29 18.73
N ASN A 3 -15.30 10.58 17.77
CA ASN A 3 -14.50 9.39 18.05
C ASN A 3 -13.13 9.81 18.60
N GLU A 4 -12.88 9.56 19.86
CA GLU A 4 -11.65 9.96 20.56
C GLU A 4 -10.40 9.30 19.98
N ASN A 5 -10.49 8.05 19.51
CA ASN A 5 -9.37 7.36 18.87
C ASN A 5 -9.00 8.01 17.52
N ALA A 6 -10.00 8.32 16.70
CA ALA A 6 -9.77 9.01 15.44
C ALA A 6 -9.20 10.43 15.65
N TYR A 7 -9.70 11.14 16.68
CA TYR A 7 -9.15 12.43 17.06
C TYR A 7 -7.69 12.32 17.51
N ALA A 8 -7.35 11.35 18.35
CA ALA A 8 -5.98 11.14 18.82
C ALA A 8 -5.01 10.82 17.67
N LEU A 9 -5.44 10.03 16.69
CA LEU A 9 -4.66 9.76 15.48
C LEU A 9 -4.36 11.04 14.68
N GLY A 10 -5.32 11.96 14.59
CA GLY A 10 -5.16 13.23 13.89
C GLY A 10 -4.40 14.30 14.70
N ALA A 11 -4.55 14.30 16.02
CA ALA A 11 -3.91 15.26 16.93
C ALA A 11 -2.41 14.99 17.11
N ASN A 12 -1.99 13.73 17.05
CA ASN A 12 -0.58 13.35 17.15
C ASN A 12 0.14 13.65 15.82
N ARG A 13 1.01 14.66 15.84
CA ARG A 13 1.80 14.99 14.65
C ARG A 13 2.80 13.88 14.35
N SER A 14 2.85 13.47 13.09
CA SER A 14 3.88 12.57 12.59
C SER A 14 5.25 13.27 12.62
N CYS A 15 6.26 12.61 13.16
CA CYS A 15 7.65 13.09 13.13
C CYS A 15 8.11 13.41 11.69
N ILE A 16 7.68 12.64 10.70
CA ILE A 16 7.98 12.88 9.29
C ILE A 16 7.42 14.23 8.84
N ARG A 17 6.18 14.57 9.20
CA ARG A 17 5.56 15.87 8.87
C ARG A 17 6.23 17.03 9.58
N GLU A 18 6.65 16.83 10.82
CA GLU A 18 7.40 17.87 11.57
C GLU A 18 8.75 18.15 10.92
N LEU A 19 9.50 17.10 10.53
CA LEU A 19 10.76 17.23 9.83
C LEU A 19 10.58 17.92 8.47
N PHE A 20 9.56 17.55 7.70
CA PHE A 20 9.26 18.20 6.43
C PHE A 20 8.94 19.69 6.62
N THR A 21 8.10 20.03 7.61
CA THR A 21 7.77 21.44 7.93
C THR A 21 9.02 22.22 8.34
N TYR A 22 9.89 21.62 9.15
CA TYR A 22 11.17 22.22 9.51
C TYR A 22 12.06 22.44 8.28
N GLY A 23 12.17 21.43 7.40
CA GLY A 23 12.94 21.52 6.15
C GLY A 23 12.46 22.67 5.27
N CYS A 24 11.14 22.82 5.10
CA CYS A 24 10.54 23.93 4.35
C CYS A 24 10.87 25.30 4.99
N ALA A 25 10.73 25.43 6.30
CA ALA A 25 11.07 26.65 7.02
C ALA A 25 12.56 26.98 6.90
N ARG A 26 13.43 25.97 6.98
CA ARG A 26 14.87 26.16 6.82
C ARG A 26 15.23 26.59 5.40
N ALA A 27 14.61 26.00 4.38
CA ALA A 27 14.82 26.33 2.98
C ALA A 27 14.46 27.80 2.67
N ALA A 28 13.44 28.35 3.34
CA ALA A 28 13.07 29.77 3.20
C ALA A 28 14.15 30.72 3.73
N VAL A 29 15.02 30.26 4.65
CA VAL A 29 16.08 31.09 5.26
C VAL A 29 17.41 30.95 4.53
N VAL A 30 17.79 29.72 4.14
CA VAL A 30 19.14 29.44 3.62
C VAL A 30 19.18 29.14 2.12
N GLY A 31 18.03 29.11 1.46
CA GLY A 31 17.88 28.65 0.07
C GLY A 31 17.61 27.15 0.00
N ARG A 32 16.73 26.74 -0.95
CA ARG A 32 16.33 25.34 -1.12
C ARG A 32 17.50 24.43 -1.51
N GLU A 33 18.44 24.95 -2.29
CA GLU A 33 19.64 24.28 -2.75
C GLU A 33 20.60 23.90 -1.61
N ASN A 34 20.43 24.52 -0.42
CA ASN A 34 21.23 24.26 0.77
C ASN A 34 20.53 23.38 1.81
N VAL A 35 19.37 22.78 1.45
CA VAL A 35 18.62 21.88 2.33
C VAL A 35 18.46 20.52 1.67
N TYR A 36 19.06 19.51 2.29
CA TYR A 36 18.95 18.12 1.87
C TYR A 36 17.86 17.44 2.70
N ASP A 37 16.63 17.51 2.18
CA ASP A 37 15.44 16.98 2.87
C ASP A 37 15.20 15.52 2.49
N TYR A 38 15.37 14.63 3.46
CA TYR A 38 15.09 13.20 3.36
C TYR A 38 13.88 12.78 4.21
N SER A 39 13.06 13.73 4.65
CA SER A 39 11.92 13.45 5.52
C SER A 39 10.74 12.82 4.78
N LEU A 40 10.48 13.25 3.54
CA LEU A 40 9.35 12.81 2.74
C LEU A 40 9.83 12.26 1.40
N GLY A 41 9.38 11.05 1.06
CA GLY A 41 9.68 10.41 -0.20
C GLY A 41 8.87 11.00 -1.36
N ASN A 42 9.34 12.11 -1.92
CA ASN A 42 8.79 12.64 -3.17
C ASN A 42 9.46 12.00 -4.38
N PRO A 43 8.72 11.71 -5.48
CA PRO A 43 9.33 11.31 -6.73
C PRO A 43 10.34 12.37 -7.20
N SER A 44 11.58 11.93 -7.47
CA SER A 44 12.66 12.78 -7.99
C SER A 44 12.86 12.60 -9.50
N ILE A 45 12.18 11.65 -10.12
CA ILE A 45 12.23 11.37 -11.55
C ILE A 45 10.91 11.85 -12.17
N PRO A 46 10.95 12.65 -13.24
CA PRO A 46 9.74 13.08 -13.92
C PRO A 46 8.93 11.89 -14.45
N ALA A 47 7.62 12.03 -14.49
CA ALA A 47 6.76 11.07 -15.17
C ALA A 47 7.18 10.92 -16.65
N PRO A 48 7.12 9.73 -17.25
CA PRO A 48 7.37 9.57 -18.66
C PRO A 48 6.49 10.52 -19.49
N GLU A 49 7.05 11.14 -20.50
CA GLU A 49 6.33 12.08 -21.36
C GLU A 49 5.09 11.46 -22.03
N ALA A 50 5.10 10.14 -22.24
CA ALA A 50 3.97 9.38 -22.74
C ALA A 50 2.72 9.54 -21.85
N VAL A 51 2.88 9.70 -20.54
CA VAL A 51 1.75 9.92 -19.60
C VAL A 51 1.05 11.24 -19.91
N ASN A 52 1.82 12.33 -20.02
CA ASN A 52 1.28 13.63 -20.36
C ASN A 52 0.58 13.65 -21.72
N ARG A 53 1.23 13.01 -22.73
CA ARG A 53 0.60 12.89 -24.06
C ARG A 53 -0.70 12.12 -24.02
N ALA A 54 -0.76 11.00 -23.34
CA ALA A 54 -1.98 10.20 -23.20
C ALA A 54 -3.11 10.99 -22.52
N ILE A 55 -2.82 11.73 -21.45
CA ILE A 55 -3.80 12.58 -20.77
C ILE A 55 -4.33 13.66 -21.74
N CYS A 56 -3.43 14.39 -22.42
CA CYS A 56 -3.83 15.41 -23.38
C CYS A 56 -4.66 14.84 -24.53
N GLN A 57 -4.30 13.66 -25.03
CA GLN A 57 -5.03 12.98 -26.11
C GLN A 57 -6.43 12.56 -25.67
N ILE A 58 -6.59 11.96 -24.49
CA ILE A 58 -7.90 11.60 -23.94
C ILE A 58 -8.80 12.83 -23.85
N LEU A 59 -8.28 13.95 -23.33
CA LEU A 59 -9.03 15.19 -23.19
C LEU A 59 -9.40 15.82 -24.54
N ALA A 60 -8.61 15.60 -25.61
CA ALA A 60 -8.86 16.14 -26.94
C ALA A 60 -9.81 15.28 -27.78
N ASP A 61 -9.72 13.96 -27.64
CA ASP A 61 -10.35 13.02 -28.57
C ASP A 61 -11.61 12.37 -27.99
N THR A 62 -11.83 12.44 -26.67
CA THR A 62 -12.98 11.81 -26.00
C THR A 62 -14.03 12.86 -25.64
N ASP A 63 -15.31 12.49 -25.76
CA ASP A 63 -16.39 13.39 -25.35
C ASP A 63 -16.28 13.82 -23.89
N SER A 64 -16.53 15.10 -23.63
CA SER A 64 -16.37 15.68 -22.30
C SER A 64 -17.26 15.05 -21.23
N LEU A 65 -18.46 14.60 -21.60
CA LEU A 65 -19.36 13.91 -20.67
C LEU A 65 -18.87 12.50 -20.34
N GLU A 66 -18.19 11.85 -21.28
CA GLU A 66 -17.55 10.56 -21.03
C GLU A 66 -16.33 10.70 -20.13
N VAL A 67 -15.43 11.65 -20.41
CA VAL A 67 -14.21 11.88 -19.62
C VAL A 67 -14.52 12.29 -18.18
N HIS A 68 -15.53 13.14 -17.99
CA HIS A 68 -15.88 13.73 -16.69
C HIS A 68 -17.10 13.07 -16.03
N GLY A 69 -17.65 12.05 -16.66
CA GLY A 69 -18.79 11.29 -16.15
C GLY A 69 -18.42 10.28 -15.07
N TYR A 70 -19.43 9.62 -14.52
CA TYR A 70 -19.22 8.49 -13.61
C TYR A 70 -18.77 7.26 -14.39
N THR A 71 -17.79 6.55 -13.86
CA THR A 71 -17.42 5.19 -14.29
C THR A 71 -18.27 4.14 -13.56
N SER A 72 -18.10 2.86 -13.91
CA SER A 72 -18.60 1.75 -13.11
C SER A 72 -17.94 1.74 -11.74
N ALA A 73 -18.57 1.10 -10.74
CA ALA A 73 -18.02 1.00 -9.38
C ALA A 73 -16.62 0.36 -9.34
N ALA A 74 -16.35 -0.60 -10.25
CA ALA A 74 -15.05 -1.25 -10.36
C ALA A 74 -14.01 -0.43 -11.15
N GLY A 75 -14.38 0.70 -11.71
CA GLY A 75 -13.57 1.50 -12.62
C GLY A 75 -13.84 1.21 -14.09
N ASP A 76 -13.19 1.95 -14.97
CA ASP A 76 -13.35 1.82 -16.42
C ASP A 76 -12.98 0.41 -16.91
N LEU A 77 -13.87 -0.18 -17.73
CA LEU A 77 -13.70 -1.55 -18.21
C LEU A 77 -12.49 -1.70 -19.13
N SER A 78 -12.23 -0.73 -20.00
CA SER A 78 -11.11 -0.79 -20.94
C SER A 78 -9.78 -0.71 -20.20
N ALA A 79 -9.69 0.11 -19.17
CA ALA A 79 -8.51 0.20 -18.29
C ALA A 79 -8.30 -1.12 -17.53
N ARG A 80 -9.34 -1.73 -16.97
CA ARG A 80 -9.24 -3.02 -16.29
C ARG A 80 -8.83 -4.14 -17.24
N GLN A 81 -9.36 -4.16 -18.47
CA GLN A 81 -8.95 -5.13 -19.50
C GLN A 81 -7.49 -4.97 -19.89
N ALA A 82 -7.02 -3.73 -20.09
CA ALA A 82 -5.61 -3.45 -20.41
C ALA A 82 -4.67 -3.89 -19.29
N ILE A 83 -5.02 -3.65 -18.02
CA ILE A 83 -4.25 -4.09 -16.86
C ILE A 83 -4.22 -5.62 -16.76
N ALA A 84 -5.37 -6.28 -16.91
CA ALA A 84 -5.44 -7.74 -16.92
C ALA A 84 -4.54 -8.36 -18.01
N GLN A 85 -4.59 -7.79 -19.21
CA GLN A 85 -3.75 -8.22 -20.33
C GLN A 85 -2.25 -8.06 -20.01
N ASP A 86 -1.83 -6.90 -19.49
CA ASP A 86 -0.44 -6.65 -19.12
C ASP A 86 0.06 -7.63 -18.02
N LEU A 87 -0.79 -7.92 -17.01
CA LEU A 87 -0.48 -8.90 -15.97
C LEU A 87 -0.31 -10.31 -16.55
N ASN A 88 -1.15 -10.70 -17.52
CA ASN A 88 -1.05 -12.01 -18.15
C ASN A 88 0.17 -12.12 -19.05
N ASP A 89 0.48 -11.08 -19.82
CA ASP A 89 1.63 -11.05 -20.72
C ASP A 89 2.96 -11.12 -19.96
N ARG A 90 3.07 -10.43 -18.84
CA ARG A 90 4.29 -10.38 -18.04
C ARG A 90 4.44 -11.53 -17.05
N TYR A 91 3.34 -11.94 -16.43
CA TYR A 91 3.41 -12.80 -15.25
C TYR A 91 2.59 -14.08 -15.36
N GLN A 92 1.84 -14.26 -16.45
CA GLN A 92 0.92 -15.40 -16.64
C GLN A 92 -0.06 -15.54 -15.47
N ALA A 93 -0.57 -14.38 -14.99
CA ALA A 93 -1.37 -14.31 -13.77
C ALA A 93 -2.75 -14.96 -13.89
N GLY A 94 -3.26 -15.18 -15.11
CA GLY A 94 -4.62 -15.66 -15.34
C GLY A 94 -5.70 -14.65 -14.97
N ALA A 95 -5.32 -13.36 -14.88
CA ALA A 95 -6.22 -12.29 -14.45
C ALA A 95 -7.24 -11.92 -15.55
N THR A 96 -8.43 -11.55 -15.13
CA THR A 96 -9.50 -10.99 -15.96
C THR A 96 -9.85 -9.58 -15.48
N ALA A 97 -10.63 -8.84 -16.27
CA ALA A 97 -11.13 -7.53 -15.83
C ALA A 97 -12.01 -7.62 -14.56
N GLU A 98 -12.64 -8.76 -14.32
CA GLU A 98 -13.50 -8.97 -13.16
C GLU A 98 -12.71 -9.14 -11.85
N ASP A 99 -11.42 -9.48 -11.94
CA ASP A 99 -10.52 -9.58 -10.79
C ASP A 99 -9.95 -8.21 -10.38
N LEU A 100 -10.28 -7.14 -11.10
CA LEU A 100 -9.70 -5.81 -10.92
C LEU A 100 -10.73 -4.79 -10.44
N PHE A 101 -10.35 -4.04 -9.41
CA PHE A 101 -11.10 -2.92 -8.88
C PHE A 101 -10.17 -1.69 -8.80
N LEU A 102 -10.51 -0.60 -9.52
CA LEU A 102 -9.66 0.59 -9.60
C LEU A 102 -10.09 1.64 -8.58
N MET A 103 -9.14 2.13 -7.81
CA MET A 103 -9.35 3.18 -6.83
C MET A 103 -8.33 4.32 -6.98
N GLY A 104 -8.51 5.38 -6.24
CA GLY A 104 -7.65 6.56 -6.24
C GLY A 104 -6.32 6.37 -5.52
N GLY A 105 -5.70 5.20 -5.65
CA GLY A 105 -4.40 4.84 -5.06
C GLY A 105 -4.50 3.77 -3.97
N ALA A 106 -3.34 3.26 -3.54
CA ALA A 106 -3.24 2.14 -2.60
C ALA A 106 -3.86 2.40 -1.22
N ALA A 107 -3.84 3.64 -0.73
CA ALA A 107 -4.36 3.94 0.60
C ALA A 107 -5.89 3.72 0.74
N PRO A 108 -6.75 4.28 -0.13
CA PRO A 108 -8.18 3.99 -0.07
C PRO A 108 -8.50 2.52 -0.35
N GLU A 109 -7.73 1.86 -1.21
CA GLU A 109 -7.91 0.45 -1.51
C GLU A 109 -7.60 -0.43 -0.30
N LEU A 110 -6.48 -0.21 0.40
CA LEU A 110 -6.15 -0.89 1.65
C LEU A 110 -7.21 -0.68 2.72
N ALA A 111 -7.73 0.54 2.85
CA ALA A 111 -8.80 0.84 3.80
C ALA A 111 -10.09 0.05 3.47
N ALA A 112 -10.43 -0.08 2.18
CA ALA A 112 -11.56 -0.88 1.73
C ALA A 112 -11.36 -2.38 1.98
N VAL A 113 -10.19 -2.92 1.65
CA VAL A 113 -9.83 -4.32 1.89
C VAL A 113 -9.85 -4.64 3.38
N PHE A 114 -9.24 -3.80 4.23
CA PHE A 114 -9.26 -4.02 5.68
C PHE A 114 -10.67 -4.01 6.25
N ARG A 115 -11.53 -3.13 5.75
CA ARG A 115 -12.94 -3.10 6.17
C ARG A 115 -13.69 -4.35 5.73
N ALA A 116 -13.40 -4.89 4.55
CA ALA A 116 -13.98 -6.15 4.06
C ALA A 116 -13.52 -7.37 4.89
N LEU A 117 -12.30 -7.34 5.43
CA LEU A 117 -11.74 -8.41 6.28
C LEU A 117 -12.10 -8.27 7.77
N ALA A 118 -12.75 -7.17 8.15
CA ALA A 118 -13.00 -6.86 9.55
C ALA A 118 -14.15 -7.69 10.13
N VAL A 119 -13.80 -8.77 10.79
CA VAL A 119 -14.69 -9.53 11.68
C VAL A 119 -14.20 -9.39 13.13
N PRO A 120 -15.03 -9.64 14.16
CA PRO A 120 -14.64 -9.46 15.55
C PRO A 120 -13.36 -10.23 15.93
N GLY A 121 -12.33 -9.49 16.34
CA GLY A 121 -11.03 -10.04 16.74
C GLY A 121 -10.08 -10.38 15.60
N ALA A 122 -10.44 -10.10 14.35
CA ALA A 122 -9.59 -10.34 13.19
C ALA A 122 -8.26 -9.58 13.28
N GLU A 123 -7.20 -10.20 12.80
CA GLU A 123 -5.83 -9.72 12.87
C GLU A 123 -5.24 -9.48 11.48
N ILE A 124 -4.46 -8.42 11.35
CA ILE A 124 -3.62 -8.14 10.17
C ILE A 124 -2.16 -8.17 10.62
N LEU A 125 -1.32 -8.95 9.95
CA LEU A 125 0.12 -8.97 10.16
C LEU A 125 0.83 -8.05 9.17
N ALA A 126 1.75 -7.21 9.68
CA ALA A 126 2.71 -6.48 8.87
C ALA A 126 4.14 -6.85 9.28
N ILE A 127 5.07 -6.86 8.34
CA ILE A 127 6.48 -7.16 8.57
C ILE A 127 7.24 -5.85 8.71
N ALA A 128 7.91 -5.66 9.85
CA ALA A 128 8.69 -4.45 10.08
C ALA A 128 10.03 -4.46 9.30
N PRO A 129 10.52 -3.28 8.84
CA PRO A 129 9.82 -2.00 8.86
C PRO A 129 8.69 -1.95 7.84
N TYR A 130 7.64 -1.21 8.12
CA TYR A 130 6.45 -1.12 7.28
C TYR A 130 5.99 0.33 7.11
N PHE A 131 5.17 0.61 6.13
CA PHE A 131 4.58 1.93 5.92
C PHE A 131 3.64 2.29 7.09
N PRO A 132 3.89 3.39 7.81
CA PRO A 132 3.22 3.68 9.09
C PRO A 132 1.70 3.71 9.03
N GLU A 133 1.12 4.08 7.88
CA GLU A 133 -0.32 4.25 7.71
C GLU A 133 -1.09 2.90 7.71
N TYR A 134 -0.43 1.77 7.56
CA TYR A 134 -1.11 0.45 7.66
C TYR A 134 -1.77 0.26 9.01
N LYS A 135 -1.12 0.70 10.08
CA LYS A 135 -1.65 0.57 11.43
C LYS A 135 -2.94 1.38 11.65
N PRO A 136 -3.00 2.70 11.37
CA PRO A 136 -4.23 3.45 11.49
C PRO A 136 -5.36 2.91 10.58
N PHE A 137 -5.08 2.48 9.35
CA PHE A 137 -6.11 1.88 8.48
C PHE A 137 -6.72 0.61 9.09
N ALA A 138 -5.87 -0.28 9.62
CA ALA A 138 -6.35 -1.50 10.27
C ALA A 138 -7.16 -1.18 11.54
N GLN A 139 -6.68 -0.27 12.37
CA GLN A 139 -7.36 0.14 13.61
C GLN A 139 -8.70 0.81 13.35
N GLU A 140 -8.80 1.64 12.31
CA GLU A 140 -10.06 2.28 11.91
C GLU A 140 -11.09 1.26 11.42
N ALA A 141 -10.64 0.21 10.76
CA ALA A 141 -11.48 -0.91 10.37
C ALA A 141 -11.89 -1.82 11.55
N GLY A 142 -11.32 -1.64 12.75
CA GLY A 142 -11.56 -2.48 13.91
C GLY A 142 -10.70 -3.74 13.98
N LEU A 143 -9.66 -3.84 13.16
CA LEU A 143 -8.73 -4.96 13.12
C LEU A 143 -7.62 -4.82 14.17
N VAL A 144 -7.14 -5.94 14.65
CA VAL A 144 -5.95 -6.01 15.51
C VAL A 144 -4.71 -6.00 14.61
N PHE A 145 -3.91 -4.94 14.72
CA PHE A 145 -2.69 -4.81 13.93
C PHE A 145 -1.50 -5.42 14.68
N ARG A 146 -0.89 -6.43 14.10
CA ARG A 146 0.27 -7.14 14.66
C ARG A 146 1.50 -6.95 13.77
N VAL A 147 2.67 -6.90 14.41
CA VAL A 147 3.94 -6.60 13.74
C VAL A 147 4.93 -7.72 13.94
N VAL A 148 5.35 -8.34 12.84
CA VAL A 148 6.46 -9.28 12.81
C VAL A 148 7.77 -8.51 12.95
N PRO A 149 8.64 -8.86 13.91
CA PRO A 149 9.92 -8.17 14.12
C PRO A 149 10.82 -8.17 12.87
N PRO A 150 11.59 -7.09 12.63
CA PRO A 150 12.46 -6.98 11.47
C PRO A 150 13.63 -7.95 11.54
N ASP A 151 14.17 -8.33 10.39
CA ASP A 151 15.45 -8.99 10.23
C ASP A 151 16.54 -7.93 10.02
N ILE A 152 17.29 -7.61 11.05
CA ILE A 152 18.37 -6.61 10.99
C ILE A 152 19.71 -7.32 10.78
N PRO A 153 20.54 -6.91 9.82
CA PRO A 153 20.41 -5.72 8.94
C PRO A 153 19.79 -5.99 7.57
N HIS A 154 19.35 -7.21 7.26
CA HIS A 154 19.00 -7.61 5.88
C HIS A 154 17.56 -7.25 5.48
N PHE A 155 16.67 -7.05 6.46
CA PHE A 155 15.25 -6.75 6.28
C PHE A 155 14.49 -7.74 5.38
N GLN A 156 14.94 -9.00 5.32
CA GLN A 156 14.20 -10.10 4.71
C GLN A 156 13.13 -10.63 5.64
N ILE A 157 12.22 -11.47 5.12
CA ILE A 157 11.14 -12.06 5.93
C ILE A 157 11.70 -13.19 6.78
N ARG A 158 11.56 -13.08 8.09
CA ARG A 158 11.89 -14.15 9.05
C ARG A 158 10.68 -15.08 9.17
N LEU A 159 10.70 -16.18 8.45
CA LEU A 159 9.57 -17.11 8.36
C LEU A 159 9.17 -17.67 9.74
N GLU A 160 10.13 -17.98 10.58
CA GLU A 160 9.88 -18.47 11.94
C GLU A 160 9.15 -17.45 12.80
N ALA A 161 9.47 -16.16 12.60
CA ALA A 161 8.79 -15.07 13.31
C ALA A 161 7.38 -14.83 12.77
N VAL A 162 7.17 -14.98 11.46
CA VAL A 162 5.83 -14.95 10.85
C VAL A 162 5.00 -16.11 11.40
N GLU A 163 5.53 -17.33 11.35
CA GLU A 163 4.83 -18.54 11.82
C GLU A 163 4.39 -18.42 13.29
N ALA A 164 5.28 -17.94 14.15
CA ALA A 164 4.99 -17.75 15.57
C ALA A 164 3.89 -16.70 15.85
N MET A 165 3.62 -15.83 14.89
CA MET A 165 2.60 -14.78 15.03
C MET A 165 1.29 -15.07 14.31
N LEU A 166 1.24 -16.07 13.43
CA LEU A 166 0.01 -16.49 12.78
C LEU A 166 -0.93 -17.14 13.80
N THR A 167 -2.19 -16.78 13.74
CA THR A 167 -3.28 -17.37 14.55
C THR A 167 -4.50 -17.67 13.68
N GLU A 168 -5.45 -18.41 14.20
CA GLU A 168 -6.76 -18.64 13.56
C GLU A 168 -7.53 -17.34 13.24
N LYS A 169 -7.15 -16.21 13.86
CA LYS A 169 -7.75 -14.88 13.65
C LYS A 169 -7.03 -14.06 12.59
N THR A 170 -5.89 -14.53 12.09
CA THR A 170 -5.11 -13.81 11.08
C THR A 170 -5.84 -13.86 9.73
N GLN A 171 -6.33 -12.72 9.26
CA GLN A 171 -7.04 -12.61 7.99
C GLN A 171 -6.11 -12.31 6.82
N ALA A 172 -5.03 -11.55 7.07
CA ALA A 172 -4.07 -11.25 6.01
C ALA A 172 -2.68 -10.91 6.56
N VAL A 173 -1.68 -11.09 5.69
CA VAL A 173 -0.30 -10.62 5.87
C VAL A 173 -0.01 -9.56 4.81
N ILE A 174 0.45 -8.38 5.25
CA ILE A 174 0.81 -7.29 4.34
C ILE A 174 2.23 -7.52 3.83
N LEU A 175 2.36 -7.62 2.51
CA LEU A 175 3.65 -7.66 1.81
C LEU A 175 3.80 -6.42 0.96
N ASN A 176 4.95 -5.77 1.06
CA ASN A 176 5.32 -4.63 0.24
C ASN A 176 6.75 -4.81 -0.27
N SER A 177 6.90 -4.97 -1.59
CA SER A 177 8.19 -5.19 -2.23
C SER A 177 8.24 -4.52 -3.62
N PRO A 178 9.17 -3.61 -3.90
CA PRO A 178 10.17 -3.05 -2.97
C PRO A 178 9.54 -2.43 -1.74
N ASN A 179 10.12 -2.68 -0.57
CA ASN A 179 9.51 -2.30 0.70
C ASN A 179 9.63 -0.78 0.99
N ASN A 180 8.55 -0.19 1.44
CA ASN A 180 8.56 1.12 2.07
C ASN A 180 8.54 0.95 3.61
N PRO A 181 9.59 1.40 4.38
CA PRO A 181 10.62 2.36 3.99
C PRO A 181 12.00 1.76 3.65
N SER A 182 12.24 0.45 3.79
CA SER A 182 13.60 -0.13 3.71
C SER A 182 14.19 -0.19 2.30
N GLY A 183 13.36 -0.13 1.26
CA GLY A 183 13.77 -0.31 -0.15
C GLY A 183 14.13 -1.76 -0.51
N VAL A 184 14.05 -2.70 0.42
CA VAL A 184 14.43 -4.09 0.20
C VAL A 184 13.45 -4.79 -0.72
N VAL A 185 13.97 -5.57 -1.65
CA VAL A 185 13.21 -6.51 -2.48
C VAL A 185 13.30 -7.89 -1.83
N TYR A 186 12.15 -8.50 -1.55
CA TYR A 186 12.12 -9.86 -1.02
C TYR A 186 12.53 -10.86 -2.11
N THR A 187 13.37 -11.83 -1.73
CA THR A 187 13.83 -12.84 -2.67
C THR A 187 12.70 -13.79 -3.07
N ARG A 188 12.76 -14.31 -4.31
CA ARG A 188 11.80 -15.35 -4.76
C ARG A 188 11.75 -16.53 -3.78
N GLN A 189 12.91 -16.95 -3.27
CA GLN A 189 12.99 -18.08 -2.34
C GLN A 189 12.21 -17.81 -1.05
N VAL A 190 12.36 -16.62 -0.44
CA VAL A 190 11.63 -16.30 0.80
C VAL A 190 10.14 -16.15 0.55
N LEU A 191 9.74 -15.57 -0.59
CA LEU A 191 8.31 -15.46 -0.96
C LEU A 191 7.66 -16.83 -1.22
N THR A 192 8.35 -17.74 -1.92
CA THR A 192 7.86 -19.10 -2.13
C THR A 192 7.64 -19.83 -0.80
N ARG A 193 8.64 -19.80 0.09
CA ARG A 193 8.53 -20.42 1.41
C ARG A 193 7.45 -19.76 2.30
N LEU A 194 7.23 -18.46 2.14
CA LEU A 194 6.13 -17.80 2.83
C LEU A 194 4.78 -18.29 2.31
N GLY A 195 4.61 -18.43 0.98
CA GLY A 195 3.40 -19.01 0.39
C GLY A 195 3.11 -20.41 0.94
N GLU A 196 4.10 -21.30 0.94
CA GLU A 196 3.99 -22.65 1.50
C GLU A 196 3.61 -22.64 3.00
N LEU A 197 4.19 -21.70 3.77
CA LEU A 197 3.85 -21.51 5.18
C LEU A 197 2.39 -21.09 5.36
N LEU A 198 1.93 -20.10 4.58
CA LEU A 198 0.57 -19.58 4.67
C LEU A 198 -0.47 -20.63 4.23
N GLU A 199 -0.21 -21.38 3.16
CA GLU A 199 -1.07 -22.49 2.73
C GLU A 199 -1.21 -23.57 3.83
N ARG A 200 -0.08 -23.96 4.42
CA ARG A 200 -0.08 -24.94 5.52
C ARG A 200 -0.86 -24.45 6.73
N LYS A 201 -0.67 -23.18 7.12
CA LYS A 201 -1.39 -22.59 8.26
C LYS A 201 -2.87 -22.37 7.97
N SER A 202 -3.23 -22.01 6.76
CA SER A 202 -4.64 -21.93 6.35
C SER A 202 -5.33 -23.30 6.44
N ALA A 203 -4.67 -24.38 6.04
CA ALA A 203 -5.21 -25.73 6.19
C ALA A 203 -5.28 -26.19 7.67
N GLU A 204 -4.39 -25.69 8.55
CA GLU A 204 -4.38 -26.01 9.98
C GLU A 204 -5.50 -25.29 10.74
N PHE A 205 -5.79 -24.05 10.37
CA PHE A 205 -6.76 -23.20 11.09
C PHE A 205 -8.21 -23.32 10.55
N GLY A 206 -8.39 -23.79 9.33
CA GLY A 206 -9.70 -24.00 8.67
C GLY A 206 -10.05 -22.85 7.77
#